data_998ede09081ed07be6793a805adc80dd
#
_entry.id   998ede09081ed07be6793a805adc80dd
#
_cell.length_a   1.000
_cell.length_b   1.000
_cell.length_c   1.000
_cell.angle_alpha   90.00
_cell.angle_beta   90.00
_cell.angle_gamma   90.00
#
_symmetry.space_group_name_H-M   'P 1'
#
loop_
_entity.id
_entity.type
_entity.pdbx_description
1 polymer ?
#
loop_
_entity_poly.entity_id
_entity_poly.type
_entity_poly.pdbx_seq_one_letter_code
_entity_poly.pdbx_strand_id
1 'polypeptide(L)'
;MPFRFALIAAIAGLLVPSVSASVASAPPVGPLPPGQITTISAARGTLVAVALPGQPASSGLVWRLARTVNVKVLRQTSERNISRDVIVVYKAVSAGEATVAYGLTKGERRKAYKSVTYKIRIR
;
A
#
# COMPACT_ATOMS: atom_id res chain seq x y z
N MET A 1 -28.21 -20.89 -20.02
CA MET A 1 -28.03 -20.31 -20.27
C MET A 1 -27.74 -19.79 -20.01
N PRO A 2 -27.94 -19.93 -19.94
CA PRO A 2 -27.77 -19.33 -19.89
C PRO A 2 -27.59 -18.78 -19.24
N PHE A 3 -27.72 -18.78 -19.07
CA PHE A 3 -27.64 -18.03 -18.83
C PHE A 3 -27.15 -17.53 -18.15
N ARG A 4 -27.38 -17.66 -17.94
CA ARG A 4 -27.15 -17.11 -17.66
C ARG A 4 -26.61 -16.45 -17.24
N PHE A 5 -26.87 -16.59 -17.22
CA PHE A 5 -26.56 -15.67 -17.04
C PHE A 5 -26.15 -15.00 -16.48
N ALA A 6 -26.40 -15.12 -16.41
CA ALA A 6 -26.15 -14.26 -16.38
C ALA A 6 -25.99 -13.72 -15.60
N LEU A 7 -26.39 -13.89 -15.45
CA LEU A 7 -26.35 -13.09 -15.23
C LEU A 7 -25.87 -12.64 -14.60
N ILE A 8 -26.02 -12.74 -14.47
CA ILE A 8 -25.61 -12.01 -14.34
C ILE A 8 -25.11 -11.38 -13.88
N ALA A 9 -25.35 -11.36 -13.88
CA ALA A 9 -24.89 -10.55 -13.94
C ALA A 9 -24.61 -10.00 -13.33
N ALA A 10 -24.92 -10.01 -13.26
CA ALA A 10 -24.72 -9.25 -13.18
C ALA A 10 -24.47 -8.86 -12.43
N ILE A 11 -24.71 -8.92 -12.29
CA ILE A 11 -24.44 -8.29 -12.06
C ILE A 11 -23.91 -7.86 -11.55
N ALA A 12 -24.02 -7.91 -11.50
CA ALA A 12 -23.49 -7.29 -11.47
C ALA A 12 -23.05 -6.70 -11.06
N GLY A 13 -23.18 -6.68 -10.98
CA GLY A 13 -22.81 -5.84 -11.04
C GLY A 13 -22.76 -5.27 -10.38
N LEU A 14 -23.07 -5.16 -10.24
CA LEU A 14 -23.01 -4.42 -9.98
C LEU A 14 -22.68 -3.97 -9.32
N LEU A 15 -22.85 -3.99 -9.18
CA LEU A 15 -22.33 -3.58 -8.79
C LEU A 15 -21.63 -3.18 -8.48
N VAL A 16 -21.88 -3.28 -8.25
CA VAL A 16 -20.83 -3.09 -7.92
C VAL A 16 -19.93 -2.09 -8.07
N PRO A 17 -19.58 -1.72 -8.42
CA PRO A 17 -18.75 -0.63 -8.81
C PRO A 17 -18.80 0.57 -7.90
N SER A 18 -19.82 0.88 -7.38
CA SER A 18 -19.98 2.01 -6.50
C SER A 18 -19.12 1.90 -5.25
N VAL A 19 -18.69 0.71 -4.96
CA VAL A 19 -17.89 0.49 -3.76
C VAL A 19 -16.59 1.26 -3.81
N SER A 20 -15.99 1.39 -4.99
CA SER A 20 -14.73 2.08 -5.10
C SER A 20 -14.83 3.55 -4.70
N ALA A 21 -15.99 4.14 -4.82
CA ALA A 21 -16.16 5.53 -4.45
C ALA A 21 -15.94 5.75 -2.95
N SER A 22 -16.33 4.79 -2.12
CA SER A 22 -16.16 4.95 -0.68
C SER A 22 -14.70 4.91 -0.27
N VAL A 23 -13.86 4.21 -1.04
CA VAL A 23 -12.44 4.14 -0.75
C VAL A 23 -11.80 5.51 -0.90
N ALA A 24 -12.29 6.31 -1.83
CA ALA A 24 -11.74 7.62 -2.09
C ALA A 24 -12.00 8.61 -0.95
N SER A 25 -12.84 8.28 -0.01
CA SER A 25 -13.17 9.20 1.05
C SER A 25 -12.10 9.33 2.13
N ALA A 26 -11.16 8.41 2.20
CA ALA A 26 -10.12 8.48 3.20
C ALA A 26 -9.20 9.67 2.92
N PRO A 27 -8.97 10.55 3.91
CA PRO A 27 -8.08 11.68 3.68
C PRO A 27 -6.64 11.21 3.47
N PRO A 28 -5.87 11.93 2.67
CA PRO A 28 -4.46 11.59 2.49
C PRO A 28 -3.68 11.79 3.78
N VAL A 29 -2.54 11.10 3.86
CA VAL A 29 -1.62 11.33 4.96
C VAL A 29 -1.03 12.73 4.81
N GLY A 30 -0.96 13.47 5.91
CA GLY A 30 -0.42 14.81 5.90
C GLY A 30 1.10 14.83 5.79
N PRO A 31 1.73 15.98 6.06
CA PRO A 31 3.19 16.05 6.00
C PRO A 31 3.84 15.01 6.91
N LEU A 32 4.90 14.38 6.42
CA LEU A 32 5.59 13.35 7.19
C LEU A 32 6.63 13.99 8.11
N PRO A 33 6.68 13.55 9.37
CA PRO A 33 7.77 13.96 10.25
C PRO A 33 9.07 13.29 9.81
N PRO A 34 10.23 13.75 10.30
CA PRO A 34 11.48 13.05 10.04
C PRO A 34 11.38 11.61 10.48
N GLY A 35 11.96 10.70 9.70
CA GLY A 35 11.92 9.28 9.99
C GLY A 35 13.05 8.56 9.32
N GLN A 36 13.07 7.24 9.51
CA GLN A 36 14.12 6.40 8.96
C GLN A 36 13.99 6.30 7.44
N ILE A 37 15.14 6.35 6.78
CA ILE A 37 15.23 6.18 5.32
C ILE A 37 16.11 4.97 5.06
N THR A 38 15.60 4.02 4.30
CA THR A 38 16.33 2.80 3.95
C THR A 38 16.44 2.72 2.43
N THR A 39 17.64 2.41 1.94
CA THR A 39 17.87 2.22 0.51
C THR A 39 17.93 0.73 0.22
N ILE A 40 17.19 0.29 -0.78
CA ILE A 40 17.13 -1.11 -1.20
C ILE A 40 17.48 -1.18 -2.68
N SER A 41 18.36 -2.12 -3.05
CA SER A 41 18.67 -2.40 -4.45
C SER A 41 18.24 -3.81 -4.76
N ALA A 42 17.59 -3.99 -5.90
CA ALA A 42 17.09 -5.29 -6.32
C ALA A 42 17.10 -5.39 -7.85
N ALA A 43 16.99 -6.61 -8.35
CA ALA A 43 16.95 -6.86 -9.78
C ALA A 43 15.51 -6.92 -10.28
N ARG A 44 15.31 -6.58 -11.55
CA ARG A 44 14.01 -6.75 -12.19
C ARG A 44 13.53 -8.19 -12.06
N GLY A 45 12.23 -8.34 -11.88
CA GLY A 45 11.62 -9.66 -11.78
C GLY A 45 11.63 -10.23 -10.39
N THR A 46 12.28 -9.58 -9.43
CA THR A 46 12.31 -10.07 -8.05
C THR A 46 11.23 -9.42 -7.21
N LEU A 47 11.02 -9.98 -6.04
CA LEU A 47 10.08 -9.41 -5.07
C LEU A 47 10.87 -8.62 -4.04
N VAL A 48 10.32 -7.48 -3.66
CA VAL A 48 10.90 -6.62 -2.63
C VAL A 48 9.89 -6.51 -1.50
N ALA A 49 10.29 -6.92 -0.31
CA ALA A 49 9.42 -6.88 0.84
C ALA A 49 9.88 -5.79 1.80
N VAL A 50 8.94 -5.02 2.29
CA VAL A 50 9.21 -4.05 3.36
C VAL A 50 8.39 -4.42 4.58
N ALA A 51 9.00 -4.31 5.74
CA ALA A 51 8.37 -4.66 7.00
C ALA A 51 8.14 -3.39 7.81
N LEU A 52 6.89 -3.15 8.15
CA LEU A 52 6.51 -2.00 8.97
C LEU A 52 6.30 -2.50 10.39
N PRO A 53 7.00 -1.92 11.39
CA PRO A 53 6.91 -2.41 12.75
C PRO A 53 5.48 -2.33 13.29
N GLY A 54 5.06 -3.37 13.98
CA GLY A 54 3.73 -3.41 14.56
C GLY A 54 3.56 -2.42 15.68
N GLN A 55 2.33 -1.97 15.86
CA GLN A 55 1.96 -1.07 16.93
C GLN A 55 0.97 -1.76 17.86
N PRO A 56 0.95 -1.42 19.14
CA PRO A 56 -0.06 -1.98 20.04
C PRO A 56 -1.46 -1.67 19.54
N ALA A 57 -2.35 -2.65 19.63
CA ALA A 57 -3.73 -2.46 19.18
C ALA A 57 -4.41 -1.31 19.90
N SER A 58 -4.06 -1.11 21.17
CA SER A 58 -4.66 -0.04 21.99
C SER A 58 -4.25 1.35 21.53
N SER A 59 -3.17 1.48 20.75
CA SER A 59 -2.72 2.79 20.30
C SER A 59 -3.62 3.39 19.22
N GLY A 60 -4.33 2.56 18.47
CA GLY A 60 -5.12 3.00 17.33
C GLY A 60 -4.26 3.44 16.14
N LEU A 61 -2.97 3.22 16.19
CA LEU A 61 -2.07 3.66 15.12
C LEU A 61 -1.95 2.61 14.04
N VAL A 62 -1.99 3.07 12.79
CA VAL A 62 -1.86 2.21 11.61
C VAL A 62 -0.92 2.86 10.60
N TRP A 63 -0.23 2.02 9.84
CA TRP A 63 0.62 2.48 8.75
C TRP A 63 -0.22 2.73 7.52
N ARG A 64 -0.01 3.87 6.89
CA ARG A 64 -0.69 4.21 5.66
C ARG A 64 0.32 4.70 4.63
N LEU A 65 0.12 4.32 3.38
CA LEU A 65 0.97 4.78 2.29
C LEU A 65 0.81 6.29 2.14
N ALA A 66 1.92 7.02 2.24
CA ALA A 66 1.90 8.47 2.18
C ALA A 66 2.28 9.03 0.82
N ARG A 67 3.00 8.24 0.02
CA ARG A 67 3.40 8.66 -1.33
C ARG A 67 3.07 7.57 -2.32
N THR A 68 2.59 7.98 -3.48
CA THR A 68 2.22 7.05 -4.54
C THR A 68 3.46 6.32 -5.05
N VAL A 69 3.34 5.00 -5.17
CA VAL A 69 4.41 4.17 -5.71
C VAL A 69 4.47 4.38 -7.22
N ASN A 70 5.68 4.43 -7.75
CA ASN A 70 5.86 4.46 -9.21
C ASN A 70 5.55 3.06 -9.76
N VAL A 71 4.34 2.88 -10.29
CA VAL A 71 3.87 1.56 -10.73
C VAL A 71 4.61 1.05 -11.97
N LYS A 72 5.35 1.92 -12.67
CA LYS A 72 6.19 1.48 -13.78
C LYS A 72 7.44 0.75 -13.30
N VAL A 73 7.83 0.99 -12.06
CA VAL A 73 9.02 0.37 -11.47
C VAL A 73 8.64 -0.70 -10.46
N LEU A 74 7.70 -0.40 -9.58
CA LEU A 74 7.24 -1.32 -8.54
C LEU A 74 5.74 -1.47 -8.59
N ARG A 75 5.26 -2.68 -8.33
CA ARG A 75 3.83 -2.94 -8.21
C ARG A 75 3.59 -3.75 -6.97
N GLN A 76 2.69 -3.28 -6.11
CA GLN A 76 2.35 -4.02 -4.90
C GLN A 76 1.62 -5.31 -5.28
N THR A 77 2.07 -6.43 -4.75
CA THR A 77 1.47 -7.72 -5.02
C THR A 77 0.74 -8.28 -3.82
N SER A 78 1.17 -7.95 -2.61
CA SER A 78 0.47 -8.45 -1.42
C SER A 78 0.79 -7.59 -0.22
N GLU A 79 -0.04 -7.74 0.79
CA GLU A 79 0.13 -7.12 2.10
C GLU A 79 -0.36 -8.11 3.13
N ARG A 80 0.44 -8.34 4.16
CA ARG A 80 0.10 -9.30 5.21
C ARG A 80 0.41 -8.72 6.57
N ASN A 81 -0.39 -9.13 7.54
CA ASN A 81 -0.10 -8.88 8.94
C ASN A 81 0.50 -10.15 9.53
N ILE A 82 1.70 -10.03 10.09
CA ILE A 82 2.36 -11.13 10.79
C ILE A 82 2.56 -10.65 12.22
N SER A 83 1.82 -11.22 13.15
CA SER A 83 1.68 -10.67 14.48
C SER A 83 1.12 -9.26 14.36
N ARG A 84 1.89 -8.25 14.73
CA ARG A 84 1.48 -6.87 14.58
C ARG A 84 2.22 -6.15 13.46
N ASP A 85 3.19 -6.81 12.86
CA ASP A 85 3.96 -6.23 11.77
C ASP A 85 3.17 -6.30 10.48
N VAL A 86 3.35 -5.30 9.63
CA VAL A 86 2.76 -5.28 8.30
C VAL A 86 3.86 -5.53 7.29
N ILE A 87 3.69 -6.56 6.49
CA ILE A 87 4.65 -6.90 5.43
C ILE A 87 4.01 -6.57 4.10
N VAL A 88 4.63 -5.65 3.36
CA VAL A 88 4.16 -5.25 2.04
C VAL A 88 5.15 -5.77 1.01
N VAL A 89 4.64 -6.48 0.02
CA VAL A 89 5.48 -7.07 -1.01
C VAL A 89 5.22 -6.38 -2.34
N TYR A 90 6.30 -5.95 -2.98
CA TYR A 90 6.26 -5.34 -4.31
C TYR A 90 6.99 -6.21 -5.29
N LYS A 91 6.51 -6.22 -6.54
CA LYS A 91 7.26 -6.83 -7.63
C LYS A 91 8.03 -5.76 -8.36
N ALA A 92 9.32 -6.02 -8.62
CA ALA A 92 10.16 -5.12 -9.41
C ALA A 92 9.84 -5.34 -10.89
N VAL A 93 9.16 -4.38 -11.50
CA VAL A 93 8.63 -4.51 -12.86
C VAL A 93 9.65 -4.08 -13.90
N SER A 94 10.32 -2.96 -13.67
CA SER A 94 11.31 -2.45 -14.63
C SER A 94 12.40 -1.71 -13.88
N ALA A 95 13.50 -1.46 -14.59
CA ALA A 95 14.63 -0.71 -14.02
C ALA A 95 14.21 0.73 -13.73
N GLY A 96 14.76 1.28 -12.67
CA GLY A 96 14.48 2.65 -12.29
C GLY A 96 14.47 2.79 -10.78
N GLU A 97 13.98 3.93 -10.31
CA GLU A 97 13.90 4.22 -8.89
C GLU A 97 12.47 4.48 -8.49
N ALA A 98 12.12 4.03 -7.30
CA ALA A 98 10.82 4.30 -6.71
C ALA A 98 11.02 4.63 -5.24
N THR A 99 10.27 5.59 -4.74
CA THR A 99 10.28 5.94 -3.32
C THR A 99 8.93 5.57 -2.75
N VAL A 100 8.95 4.80 -1.66
CA VAL A 100 7.76 4.39 -0.97
C VAL A 100 7.85 4.92 0.44
N ALA A 101 6.89 5.72 0.84
CA ALA A 101 6.89 6.29 2.19
C ALA A 101 5.59 5.98 2.90
N TYR A 102 5.71 5.61 4.15
CA TYR A 102 4.56 5.31 5.01
C TYR A 102 4.53 6.24 6.19
N GLY A 103 3.34 6.64 6.56
CA GLY A 103 3.10 7.43 7.77
C GLY A 103 2.27 6.64 8.75
N LEU A 104 2.58 6.82 10.03
CA LEU A 104 1.84 6.19 11.12
C LEU A 104 0.79 7.17 11.60
N THR A 105 -0.48 6.85 11.41
CA THR A 105 -1.58 7.74 11.71
C THR A 105 -2.58 7.08 12.65
N LYS A 106 -3.39 7.88 13.34
CA LYS A 106 -4.51 7.35 14.11
C LYS A 106 -5.68 7.09 13.17
N GLY A 107 -5.88 5.82 12.84
CA GLY A 107 -6.90 5.45 11.89
C GLY A 107 -6.66 6.16 10.56
N GLU A 108 -7.68 6.79 10.02
CA GLU A 108 -7.60 7.47 8.73
C GLU A 108 -7.33 8.97 8.83
N ARG A 109 -6.83 9.44 9.96
CA ARG A 109 -6.52 10.85 10.13
C ARG A 109 -5.28 11.25 9.36
N ARG A 110 -5.18 12.54 9.06
CA ARG A 110 -4.07 13.04 8.24
C ARG A 110 -2.74 13.09 8.98
N LYS A 111 -2.77 13.34 10.28
CA LYS A 111 -1.53 13.57 11.02
C LYS A 111 -0.70 12.29 11.10
N ALA A 112 0.55 12.38 10.70
CA ALA A 112 1.50 11.30 10.82
C ALA A 112 2.39 11.52 12.05
N TYR A 113 2.46 10.52 12.91
CA TYR A 113 3.26 10.57 14.13
C TYR A 113 4.67 10.06 13.89
N LYS A 114 4.84 9.17 12.92
CA LYS A 114 6.13 8.64 12.51
C LYS A 114 6.10 8.41 11.02
N SER A 115 7.27 8.29 10.43
CA SER A 115 7.37 7.93 9.02
C SER A 115 8.55 6.99 8.80
N VAL A 116 8.42 6.18 7.75
CA VAL A 116 9.54 5.39 7.23
C VAL A 116 9.52 5.55 5.72
N THR A 117 10.69 5.62 5.12
CA THR A 117 10.83 5.83 3.68
C THR A 117 11.79 4.79 3.14
N TYR A 118 11.41 4.17 2.04
CA TYR A 118 12.25 3.22 1.34
C TYR A 118 12.57 3.77 -0.05
N LYS A 119 13.87 3.97 -0.32
CA LYS A 119 14.33 4.35 -1.66
C LYS A 119 14.77 3.08 -2.35
N ILE A 120 14.03 2.68 -3.36
CA ILE A 120 14.20 1.37 -3.99
C ILE A 120 14.73 1.58 -5.40
N ARG A 121 15.89 0.97 -5.66
CA ARG A 121 16.53 1.05 -6.96
C ARG A 121 16.51 -0.32 -7.61
N ILE A 122 15.95 -0.40 -8.81
CA ILE A 122 15.83 -1.65 -9.56
C ILE A 122 16.80 -1.60 -10.74
N ARG A 123 17.60 -2.64 -10.84
CA ARG A 123 18.58 -2.79 -11.92
C ARG A 123 17.98 -3.56 -13.10
#